data_e4d40b0d58fa1595e1786140a3d31df2
#
_entry.id   e4d40b0d58fa1595e1786140a3d31df2
#
_cell.length_a   1.000
_cell.length_b   1.000
_cell.length_c   1.000
_cell.angle_alpha   90.00
_cell.angle_beta   90.00
_cell.angle_gamma   90.00
#
_symmetry.space_group_name_H-M   'P 1'
#
loop_
_entity.id
_entity.type
_entity.pdbx_description
1 polymer ?
#
loop_
_entity_poly.entity_id
_entity_poly.type
_entity_poly.pdbx_seq_one_letter_code
_entity_poly.pdbx_strand_id
1 'polypeptide(L)'
;MRVCLALATLAVCACVWAEQTITVDQLLSFVRSSVKMKMPDKDVAGYLAKVKLSERLDERMVEELQGQGAGPKTVAALDALATASASLSKPQPKAPKPAYKPPPPPSPEEQQAIISEIRDYAMNYSKSLPDFICNQVTRKYFAQTGQNDFHQEATVLEHLTYFDQQEHYKVSMVNDKVVDLSHDAVGGAVSTGDFGSLLRSTLLPKAEALIEFDHWATLRGNVCYVFSYRISSGNSEWSIGVGRSDHIIVGYRGLIYVDQKSHKVLRISLEATDIPSSFPVQEATDTLDYGYQNLSGQEFLLPLKAQVYMRHGRQRDRNDIEFRMYNKYSADAKIIFDNDVPAPLPDDQTKEQPAQPQGQSPK
;
A
#
# COMPACT_ATOMS: atom_id res chain seq x y z
N MET A 1 -38.55 42.41 52.43
CA MET A 1 -39.56 41.35 52.64
C MET A 1 -39.98 40.80 51.26
N ARG A 2 -39.53 39.69 50.88
CA ARG A 2 -40.14 38.57 50.12
C ARG A 2 -39.05 37.70 49.61
N VAL A 3 -38.92 36.55 50.28
CA VAL A 3 -38.08 35.44 49.98
C VAL A 3 -38.70 34.70 48.80
N CYS A 4 -37.95 34.47 47.70
CA CYS A 4 -38.31 33.51 46.69
C CYS A 4 -37.25 32.33 46.68
N LEU A 5 -37.75 31.23 47.23
CA LEU A 5 -37.07 29.92 47.18
C LEU A 5 -37.09 29.40 45.73
N ALA A 6 -35.95 29.24 45.11
CA ALA A 6 -35.83 28.52 43.83
C ALA A 6 -35.41 27.08 44.13
N LEU A 7 -36.32 26.14 43.91
CA LEU A 7 -36.06 24.72 43.91
C LEU A 7 -35.18 24.37 42.67
N ALA A 8 -33.98 23.91 42.93
CA ALA A 8 -33.12 23.29 41.91
C ALA A 8 -33.53 21.83 41.75
N THR A 9 -34.24 21.50 40.69
CA THR A 9 -34.50 20.12 40.27
C THR A 9 -33.24 19.56 39.64
N LEU A 10 -32.57 18.63 40.34
CA LEU A 10 -31.51 17.81 39.80
C LEU A 10 -32.13 16.83 38.78
N ALA A 11 -31.96 17.11 37.50
CA ALA A 11 -32.22 16.13 36.44
C ALA A 11 -31.10 15.11 36.44
N VAL A 12 -31.33 13.93 37.00
CA VAL A 12 -30.49 12.76 36.87
C VAL A 12 -30.59 12.31 35.43
N CYS A 13 -29.57 12.65 34.64
CA CYS A 13 -29.42 12.15 33.30
C CYS A 13 -29.00 10.67 33.40
N ALA A 14 -29.97 9.75 33.39
CA ALA A 14 -29.72 8.34 33.24
C ALA A 14 -29.14 8.13 31.84
N CYS A 15 -27.81 7.93 31.73
CA CYS A 15 -27.18 7.44 30.51
C CYS A 15 -27.75 6.04 30.24
N VAL A 16 -28.78 5.97 29.41
CA VAL A 16 -29.25 4.73 28.81
C VAL A 16 -28.12 4.28 27.88
N TRP A 17 -27.33 3.30 28.31
CA TRP A 17 -26.39 2.59 27.48
C TRP A 17 -27.25 1.84 26.46
N ALA A 18 -27.33 2.36 25.25
CA ALA A 18 -28.01 1.69 24.15
C ALA A 18 -27.23 0.39 23.86
N GLU A 19 -27.87 -0.73 24.15
CA GLU A 19 -27.37 -2.04 23.75
C GLU A 19 -27.25 -2.04 22.22
N GLN A 20 -26.03 -2.21 21.74
CA GLN A 20 -25.75 -2.15 20.32
C GLN A 20 -26.20 -3.46 19.66
N THR A 21 -27.22 -3.41 18.80
CA THR A 21 -27.67 -4.55 18.01
C THR A 21 -26.86 -4.64 16.73
N ILE A 22 -26.19 -5.77 16.50
CA ILE A 22 -25.38 -6.01 15.31
C ILE A 22 -25.85 -7.25 14.55
N THR A 23 -25.54 -7.32 13.26
CA THR A 23 -25.78 -8.51 12.42
C THR A 23 -24.73 -9.57 12.70
N VAL A 24 -25.04 -10.83 12.33
CA VAL A 24 -24.07 -11.94 12.39
C VAL A 24 -22.86 -11.64 11.54
N ASP A 25 -23.00 -11.06 10.35
CA ASP A 25 -21.87 -10.67 9.49
C ASP A 25 -20.93 -9.66 10.14
N GLN A 26 -21.49 -8.65 10.84
CA GLN A 26 -20.70 -7.66 11.58
C GLN A 26 -19.94 -8.31 12.74
N LEU A 27 -20.60 -9.24 13.46
CA LEU A 27 -19.98 -10.02 14.52
C LEU A 27 -18.79 -10.83 13.99
N LEU A 28 -18.99 -11.62 12.92
CA LEU A 28 -17.95 -12.45 12.32
C LEU A 28 -16.76 -11.59 11.83
N SER A 29 -17.04 -10.46 11.20
CA SER A 29 -16.01 -9.53 10.73
C SER A 29 -15.21 -8.93 11.89
N PHE A 30 -15.87 -8.56 12.98
CA PHE A 30 -15.22 -8.03 14.18
C PHE A 30 -14.29 -9.08 14.81
N VAL A 31 -14.78 -10.31 15.05
CA VAL A 31 -13.98 -11.37 15.69
C VAL A 31 -12.78 -11.74 14.82
N ARG A 32 -12.98 -11.93 13.50
CA ARG A 32 -11.87 -12.22 12.57
C ARG A 32 -10.81 -11.12 12.57
N SER A 33 -11.23 -9.86 12.56
CA SER A 33 -10.32 -8.71 12.64
C SER A 33 -9.57 -8.68 13.96
N SER A 34 -10.27 -8.94 15.09
CA SER A 34 -9.67 -8.96 16.42
C SER A 34 -8.62 -10.07 16.56
N VAL A 35 -8.87 -11.27 16.01
CA VAL A 35 -7.92 -12.38 15.96
C VAL A 35 -6.69 -11.99 15.13
N LYS A 36 -6.91 -11.41 13.93
CA LYS A 36 -5.83 -10.96 13.05
C LYS A 36 -4.95 -9.90 13.72
N MET A 37 -5.55 -8.98 14.46
CA MET A 37 -4.85 -7.91 15.20
C MET A 37 -4.28 -8.37 16.54
N LYS A 38 -4.43 -9.66 16.89
CA LYS A 38 -3.97 -10.25 18.16
C LYS A 38 -4.50 -9.50 19.40
N MET A 39 -5.75 -9.03 19.34
CA MET A 39 -6.38 -8.37 20.48
C MET A 39 -6.49 -9.31 21.67
N PRO A 40 -6.35 -8.82 22.92
CA PRO A 40 -6.49 -9.66 24.10
C PRO A 40 -7.87 -10.33 24.16
N ASP A 41 -7.92 -11.64 24.36
CA ASP A 41 -9.14 -12.45 24.40
C ASP A 41 -10.20 -11.91 25.38
N LYS A 42 -9.75 -11.38 26.54
CA LYS A 42 -10.62 -10.75 27.53
C LYS A 42 -11.36 -9.51 27.00
N ASP A 43 -10.70 -8.73 26.17
CA ASP A 43 -11.25 -7.48 25.66
C ASP A 43 -12.28 -7.75 24.55
N VAL A 44 -12.00 -8.72 23.69
CA VAL A 44 -12.95 -9.19 22.66
C VAL A 44 -14.19 -9.78 23.34
N ALA A 45 -14.04 -10.68 24.30
CA ALA A 45 -15.15 -11.25 25.07
C ALA A 45 -15.95 -10.17 25.81
N GLY A 46 -15.27 -9.17 26.38
CA GLY A 46 -15.92 -8.04 27.08
C GLY A 46 -16.75 -7.15 26.16
N TYR A 47 -16.37 -7.00 24.91
CA TYR A 47 -17.18 -6.34 23.89
C TYR A 47 -18.40 -7.20 23.51
N LEU A 48 -18.21 -8.46 23.23
CA LEU A 48 -19.27 -9.39 22.84
C LEU A 48 -20.36 -9.53 23.90
N ALA A 49 -19.99 -9.44 25.17
CA ALA A 49 -20.97 -9.48 26.28
C ALA A 49 -21.93 -8.27 26.30
N LYS A 50 -21.64 -7.20 25.56
CA LYS A 50 -22.43 -5.94 25.51
C LYS A 50 -23.27 -5.80 24.27
N VAL A 51 -23.15 -6.72 23.30
CA VAL A 51 -23.90 -6.65 22.03
C VAL A 51 -25.07 -7.61 22.02
N LYS A 52 -26.10 -7.26 21.26
CA LYS A 52 -27.23 -8.14 20.90
C LYS A 52 -27.17 -8.44 19.41
N LEU A 53 -27.67 -9.61 19.02
CA LEU A 53 -27.75 -9.98 17.61
C LEU A 53 -29.14 -9.70 17.06
N SER A 54 -29.21 -9.24 15.80
CA SER A 54 -30.44 -9.11 15.03
C SER A 54 -30.85 -10.41 14.32
N GLU A 55 -29.97 -11.40 14.29
CA GLU A 55 -30.10 -12.66 13.59
C GLU A 55 -29.55 -13.81 14.44
N ARG A 56 -29.98 -15.04 14.13
CA ARG A 56 -29.50 -16.25 14.83
C ARG A 56 -28.05 -16.53 14.48
N LEU A 57 -27.20 -16.68 15.48
CA LEU A 57 -25.83 -17.18 15.35
C LEU A 57 -25.87 -18.72 15.37
N ASP A 58 -25.36 -19.35 14.30
CA ASP A 58 -25.28 -20.80 14.19
C ASP A 58 -24.01 -21.33 14.90
N GLU A 59 -24.11 -22.44 15.60
CA GLU A 59 -22.98 -23.08 16.30
C GLU A 59 -21.79 -23.36 15.38
N ARG A 60 -22.03 -23.73 14.13
CA ARG A 60 -20.98 -23.93 13.12
C ARG A 60 -20.12 -22.68 12.89
N MET A 61 -20.72 -21.49 12.99
CA MET A 61 -19.97 -20.23 12.85
C MET A 61 -19.06 -19.98 14.06
N VAL A 62 -19.47 -20.42 15.24
CA VAL A 62 -18.65 -20.35 16.45
C VAL A 62 -17.46 -21.30 16.34
N GLU A 63 -17.69 -22.55 15.90
CA GLU A 63 -16.64 -23.55 15.64
C GLU A 63 -15.63 -23.04 14.61
N GLU A 64 -16.12 -22.41 13.53
CA GLU A 64 -15.27 -21.81 12.49
C GLU A 64 -14.35 -20.73 13.07
N LEU A 65 -14.90 -19.80 13.89
CA LEU A 65 -14.13 -18.74 14.53
C LEU A 65 -13.11 -19.31 15.55
N GLN A 66 -13.46 -20.36 16.26
CA GLN A 66 -12.54 -21.09 17.14
C GLN A 66 -11.39 -21.68 16.33
N GLY A 67 -11.68 -22.33 15.20
CA GLY A 67 -10.66 -22.86 14.27
C GLY A 67 -9.77 -21.77 13.66
N GLN A 68 -10.27 -20.55 13.54
CA GLN A 68 -9.52 -19.37 13.08
C GLN A 68 -8.69 -18.69 14.19
N GLY A 69 -8.73 -19.19 15.43
CA GLY A 69 -7.91 -18.72 16.54
C GLY A 69 -8.61 -17.79 17.53
N ALA A 70 -9.94 -17.79 17.57
CA ALA A 70 -10.67 -17.12 18.66
C ALA A 70 -10.31 -17.75 20.01
N GLY A 71 -9.98 -16.92 21.00
CA GLY A 71 -9.59 -17.38 22.33
C GLY A 71 -10.76 -17.95 23.15
N PRO A 72 -10.49 -18.71 24.22
CA PRO A 72 -11.52 -19.45 24.95
C PRO A 72 -12.58 -18.55 25.60
N LYS A 73 -12.25 -17.33 26.03
CA LYS A 73 -13.24 -16.39 26.57
C LYS A 73 -14.11 -15.81 25.47
N THR A 74 -13.54 -15.54 24.30
CA THR A 74 -14.29 -15.10 23.11
C THR A 74 -15.25 -16.18 22.65
N VAL A 75 -14.83 -17.46 22.61
CA VAL A 75 -15.70 -18.60 22.27
C VAL A 75 -16.86 -18.71 23.25
N ALA A 76 -16.60 -18.66 24.57
CA ALA A 76 -17.66 -18.70 25.58
C ALA A 76 -18.68 -17.56 25.44
N ALA A 77 -18.22 -16.34 25.06
CA ALA A 77 -19.11 -15.22 24.78
C ALA A 77 -19.94 -15.43 23.50
N LEU A 78 -19.36 -16.04 22.46
CA LEU A 78 -20.05 -16.40 21.22
C LEU A 78 -21.13 -17.47 21.46
N ASP A 79 -20.85 -18.49 22.30
CA ASP A 79 -21.83 -19.52 22.69
C ASP A 79 -23.02 -18.91 23.43
N ALA A 80 -22.73 -17.95 24.33
CA ALA A 80 -23.80 -17.21 25.02
C ALA A 80 -24.66 -16.41 24.03
N LEU A 81 -24.05 -15.76 23.03
CA LEU A 81 -24.77 -15.06 21.95
C LEU A 81 -25.55 -16.02 21.05
N ALA A 82 -25.02 -17.18 20.73
CA ALA A 82 -25.72 -18.21 19.96
C ALA A 82 -26.97 -18.69 20.71
N THR A 83 -26.84 -18.95 22.00
CA THR A 83 -27.98 -19.31 22.87
C THR A 83 -29.02 -18.19 22.93
N ALA A 84 -28.58 -16.94 23.18
CA ALA A 84 -29.47 -15.78 23.27
C ALA A 84 -30.19 -15.46 21.97
N SER A 85 -29.58 -15.78 20.81
CA SER A 85 -30.14 -15.55 19.48
C SER A 85 -30.87 -16.75 18.88
N ALA A 86 -31.02 -17.86 19.60
CA ALA A 86 -31.59 -19.12 19.08
C ALA A 86 -33.03 -18.98 18.52
N SER A 87 -33.81 -18.03 19.07
CA SER A 87 -35.18 -17.74 18.63
C SER A 87 -35.27 -16.77 17.43
N LEU A 88 -34.15 -16.16 17.04
CA LEU A 88 -34.11 -15.21 15.93
C LEU A 88 -34.10 -15.96 14.57
N SER A 89 -34.52 -15.27 13.51
CA SER A 89 -34.45 -15.80 12.15
C SER A 89 -32.99 -16.01 11.74
N LYS A 90 -32.75 -17.05 10.94
CA LYS A 90 -31.43 -17.29 10.37
C LYS A 90 -31.00 -16.10 9.50
N PRO A 91 -29.68 -15.78 9.46
CA PRO A 91 -29.17 -14.79 8.52
C PRO A 91 -29.68 -15.11 7.10
N GLN A 92 -30.33 -14.16 6.47
CA GLN A 92 -30.64 -14.33 5.06
C GLN A 92 -29.33 -14.26 4.28
N PRO A 93 -29.04 -15.22 3.37
CA PRO A 93 -27.93 -15.10 2.47
C PRO A 93 -28.07 -13.76 1.75
N LYS A 94 -27.13 -12.84 1.96
CA LYS A 94 -27.09 -11.63 1.13
C LYS A 94 -27.03 -12.11 -0.30
N ALA A 95 -28.03 -11.68 -1.11
CA ALA A 95 -27.96 -11.90 -2.54
C ALA A 95 -26.53 -11.51 -2.99
N PRO A 96 -25.82 -12.37 -3.75
CA PRO A 96 -24.50 -12.01 -4.22
C PRO A 96 -24.61 -10.64 -4.86
N LYS A 97 -23.81 -9.67 -4.38
CA LYS A 97 -23.77 -8.35 -5.00
C LYS A 97 -23.59 -8.60 -6.49
N PRO A 98 -24.42 -7.97 -7.38
CA PRO A 98 -24.23 -8.13 -8.80
C PRO A 98 -22.74 -7.98 -9.12
N ALA A 99 -22.17 -8.94 -9.82
CA ALA A 99 -20.77 -8.88 -10.22
C ALA A 99 -20.58 -7.55 -10.95
N TYR A 100 -19.74 -6.67 -10.42
CA TYR A 100 -19.44 -5.41 -11.06
C TYR A 100 -18.88 -5.71 -12.45
N LYS A 101 -19.57 -5.24 -13.46
CA LYS A 101 -19.03 -5.26 -14.82
C LYS A 101 -18.23 -3.97 -14.99
N PRO A 102 -16.90 -4.08 -15.22
CA PRO A 102 -16.09 -2.89 -15.48
C PRO A 102 -16.66 -2.16 -16.71
N PRO A 103 -16.43 -0.83 -16.83
CA PRO A 103 -16.76 -0.09 -18.03
C PRO A 103 -16.12 -0.73 -19.27
N PRO A 104 -16.66 -0.49 -20.47
CA PRO A 104 -15.96 -0.88 -21.68
C PRO A 104 -14.56 -0.23 -21.72
N PRO A 105 -13.60 -0.82 -22.46
CA PRO A 105 -12.33 -0.17 -22.72
C PRO A 105 -12.51 1.24 -23.25
N PRO A 106 -11.64 2.20 -22.94
CA PRO A 106 -11.67 3.54 -23.52
C PRO A 106 -11.46 3.45 -25.04
N SER A 107 -12.07 4.38 -25.79
CA SER A 107 -11.88 4.43 -27.25
C SER A 107 -10.40 4.63 -27.61
N PRO A 108 -9.96 4.28 -28.83
CA PRO A 108 -8.59 4.52 -29.27
C PRO A 108 -8.18 6.00 -29.15
N GLU A 109 -9.09 6.91 -29.44
CA GLU A 109 -8.86 8.36 -29.33
C GLU A 109 -8.67 8.76 -27.86
N GLU A 110 -9.51 8.24 -26.95
CA GLU A 110 -9.40 8.47 -25.51
C GLU A 110 -8.08 7.90 -24.97
N GLN A 111 -7.69 6.69 -25.39
CA GLN A 111 -6.40 6.10 -25.00
C GLN A 111 -5.24 7.00 -25.42
N GLN A 112 -5.23 7.50 -26.66
CA GLN A 112 -4.18 8.39 -27.16
C GLN A 112 -4.13 9.73 -26.40
N ALA A 113 -5.29 10.28 -26.04
CA ALA A 113 -5.36 11.50 -25.24
C ALA A 113 -4.75 11.27 -23.85
N ILE A 114 -5.14 10.19 -23.16
CA ILE A 114 -4.60 9.82 -21.84
C ILE A 114 -3.08 9.60 -21.94
N ILE A 115 -2.61 8.86 -22.94
CA ILE A 115 -1.17 8.59 -23.13
C ILE A 115 -0.41 9.91 -23.37
N SER A 116 -0.98 10.84 -24.12
CA SER A 116 -0.36 12.16 -24.31
C SER A 116 -0.25 12.93 -23.00
N GLU A 117 -1.32 12.96 -22.20
CA GLU A 117 -1.34 13.67 -20.92
C GLU A 117 -0.34 13.08 -19.90
N ILE A 118 -0.24 11.74 -19.80
CA ILE A 118 0.75 11.13 -18.90
C ILE A 118 2.19 11.33 -19.37
N ARG A 119 2.44 11.44 -20.67
CA ARG A 119 3.75 11.81 -21.23
C ARG A 119 4.12 13.23 -20.85
N ASP A 120 3.23 14.19 -21.06
CA ASP A 120 3.44 15.58 -20.67
C ASP A 120 3.66 15.71 -19.15
N TYR A 121 2.88 14.97 -18.36
CA TYR A 121 3.08 14.89 -16.93
C TYR A 121 4.47 14.35 -16.55
N ALA A 122 4.89 13.22 -17.11
CA ALA A 122 6.19 12.61 -16.84
C ALA A 122 7.37 13.53 -17.20
N MET A 123 7.25 14.28 -18.31
CA MET A 123 8.26 15.25 -18.74
C MET A 123 8.46 16.42 -17.77
N ASN A 124 7.40 16.79 -17.07
CA ASN A 124 7.39 17.94 -16.18
C ASN A 124 7.40 17.55 -14.69
N TYR A 125 7.27 16.26 -14.37
CA TYR A 125 7.11 15.78 -13.01
C TYR A 125 8.22 16.29 -12.08
N SER A 126 9.48 15.96 -12.36
CA SER A 126 10.61 16.36 -11.50
C SER A 126 10.75 17.88 -11.37
N LYS A 127 10.39 18.63 -12.41
CA LYS A 127 10.42 20.10 -12.39
C LYS A 127 9.31 20.71 -11.53
N SER A 128 8.21 19.98 -11.38
CA SER A 128 7.05 20.41 -10.58
C SER A 128 7.18 20.10 -9.10
N LEU A 129 8.16 19.29 -8.71
CA LEU A 129 8.39 18.94 -7.32
C LEU A 129 9.09 20.09 -6.59
N PRO A 130 8.65 20.40 -5.36
CA PRO A 130 9.38 21.32 -4.49
C PRO A 130 10.60 20.61 -3.91
N ASP A 131 11.53 21.37 -3.34
CA ASP A 131 12.56 20.81 -2.49
C ASP A 131 11.93 20.23 -1.22
N PHE A 132 12.27 18.99 -0.87
CA PHE A 132 11.74 18.29 0.29
C PHE A 132 12.76 17.35 0.92
N ILE A 133 12.41 16.85 2.10
CA ILE A 133 13.11 15.77 2.79
C ILE A 133 12.11 14.67 3.11
N CYS A 134 12.57 13.44 3.14
CA CYS A 134 11.79 12.31 3.64
C CYS A 134 12.69 11.20 4.19
N ASN A 135 12.09 10.25 4.89
CA ASN A 135 12.73 9.01 5.30
C ASN A 135 12.45 7.94 4.27
N GLN A 136 13.50 7.26 3.81
CA GLN A 136 13.39 6.02 3.04
C GLN A 136 13.69 4.85 3.96
N VAL A 137 12.74 3.93 4.09
CA VAL A 137 12.88 2.69 4.86
C VAL A 137 12.93 1.52 3.90
N THR A 138 14.07 0.87 3.79
CA THR A 138 14.26 -0.32 2.95
C THR A 138 14.34 -1.55 3.83
N ARG A 139 13.35 -2.46 3.67
CA ARG A 139 13.39 -3.80 4.27
C ARG A 139 13.89 -4.79 3.25
N LYS A 140 15.05 -5.35 3.51
CA LYS A 140 15.75 -6.28 2.63
C LYS A 140 15.42 -7.70 3.01
N TYR A 141 15.02 -8.50 2.03
CA TYR A 141 14.65 -9.90 2.19
C TYR A 141 15.45 -10.77 1.25
N PHE A 142 15.76 -11.94 1.73
CA PHE A 142 16.50 -12.96 1.02
C PHE A 142 15.74 -14.29 1.02
N ALA A 143 15.82 -15.06 -0.08
CA ALA A 143 15.38 -16.44 -0.17
C ALA A 143 16.24 -17.22 -1.17
N GLN A 144 16.36 -18.53 -0.99
CA GLN A 144 16.93 -19.41 -2.01
C GLN A 144 15.84 -19.92 -2.97
N THR A 145 16.21 -20.16 -4.23
CA THR A 145 15.29 -20.76 -5.21
C THR A 145 14.81 -22.13 -4.69
N GLY A 146 13.49 -22.34 -4.74
CA GLY A 146 12.84 -23.54 -4.20
C GLY A 146 12.35 -23.40 -2.75
N GLN A 147 12.71 -22.32 -2.06
CA GLN A 147 12.10 -21.93 -0.78
C GLN A 147 11.00 -20.92 -1.04
N ASN A 148 9.83 -21.06 -0.39
CA ASN A 148 8.72 -20.12 -0.59
C ASN A 148 8.82 -18.89 0.33
N ASP A 149 9.58 -19.00 1.42
CA ASP A 149 9.62 -17.97 2.45
C ASP A 149 10.84 -17.06 2.28
N PHE A 150 10.58 -15.76 2.23
CA PHE A 150 11.60 -14.73 2.32
C PHE A 150 11.92 -14.45 3.78
N HIS A 151 13.19 -14.42 4.14
CA HIS A 151 13.68 -14.03 5.45
C HIS A 151 14.16 -12.58 5.39
N GLN A 152 13.74 -11.77 6.35
CA GLN A 152 14.23 -10.40 6.46
C GLN A 152 15.70 -10.43 6.92
N GLU A 153 16.58 -9.83 6.12
CA GLU A 153 18.02 -9.76 6.36
C GLU A 153 18.40 -8.46 7.08
N ALA A 154 17.84 -7.35 6.61
CA ALA A 154 18.14 -6.04 7.15
C ALA A 154 16.97 -5.06 7.01
N THR A 155 16.99 -4.07 7.88
CA THR A 155 16.22 -2.82 7.72
C THR A 155 17.20 -1.67 7.63
N VAL A 156 17.09 -0.86 6.60
CA VAL A 156 17.93 0.33 6.37
C VAL A 156 17.04 1.56 6.43
N LEU A 157 17.42 2.53 7.24
CA LEU A 157 16.82 3.87 7.28
C LEU A 157 17.77 4.86 6.66
N GLU A 158 17.27 5.58 5.65
CA GLU A 158 18.00 6.63 4.96
C GLU A 158 17.25 7.95 5.03
N HIS A 159 17.98 9.03 5.20
CA HIS A 159 17.45 10.38 5.04
C HIS A 159 17.66 10.80 3.59
N LEU A 160 16.57 11.05 2.91
CA LEU A 160 16.56 11.51 1.55
C LEU A 160 16.27 13.01 1.53
N THR A 161 17.14 13.77 0.87
CA THR A 161 16.91 15.17 0.55
C THR A 161 16.79 15.31 -0.97
N TYR A 162 15.66 15.83 -1.42
CA TYR A 162 15.44 16.25 -2.81
C TYR A 162 15.65 17.74 -2.90
N PHE A 163 16.73 18.15 -3.53
CA PHE A 163 17.11 19.54 -3.68
C PHE A 163 17.67 19.81 -5.08
N ASP A 164 17.26 20.90 -5.70
CA ASP A 164 17.68 21.28 -7.07
C ASP A 164 17.50 20.12 -8.08
N GLN A 165 16.36 19.42 -8.00
CA GLN A 165 16.01 18.26 -8.83
C GLN A 165 16.99 17.07 -8.69
N GLN A 166 17.73 16.99 -7.60
CA GLN A 166 18.67 15.90 -7.31
C GLN A 166 18.32 15.20 -5.99
N GLU A 167 18.51 13.90 -5.99
CA GLU A 167 18.30 13.03 -4.84
C GLU A 167 19.63 12.86 -4.09
N HIS A 168 19.63 13.17 -2.80
CA HIS A 168 20.78 12.98 -1.90
C HIS A 168 20.39 12.02 -0.77
N TYR A 169 21.06 10.89 -0.70
CA TYR A 169 20.81 9.86 0.28
C TYR A 169 21.87 9.81 1.35
N LYS A 170 21.45 9.70 2.61
CA LYS A 170 22.34 9.47 3.75
C LYS A 170 21.79 8.34 4.60
N VAL A 171 22.54 7.23 4.67
CA VAL A 171 22.22 6.11 5.55
C VAL A 171 22.39 6.55 7.00
N SER A 172 21.35 6.41 7.81
CA SER A 172 21.38 6.79 9.23
C SER A 172 21.35 5.59 10.16
N MET A 173 20.65 4.50 9.77
CA MET A 173 20.55 3.29 10.59
C MET A 173 20.55 2.02 9.74
N VAL A 174 21.14 0.96 10.28
CA VAL A 174 21.05 -0.40 9.77
C VAL A 174 20.75 -1.32 10.96
N ASN A 175 19.60 -2.06 10.91
CA ASN A 175 19.15 -2.95 11.98
C ASN A 175 19.19 -2.27 13.37
N ASP A 176 18.52 -1.12 13.48
CA ASP A 176 18.41 -0.29 14.70
C ASP A 176 19.75 0.25 15.26
N LYS A 177 20.83 0.13 14.49
CA LYS A 177 22.13 0.69 14.85
C LYS A 177 22.42 1.92 14.00
N VAL A 178 22.71 3.04 14.65
CA VAL A 178 23.14 4.26 13.98
C VAL A 178 24.48 4.01 13.27
N VAL A 179 24.53 4.38 12.00
CA VAL A 179 25.71 4.23 11.13
C VAL A 179 25.95 5.54 10.36
N ASP A 180 27.16 5.70 9.87
CA ASP A 180 27.47 6.78 8.92
C ASP A 180 28.06 6.13 7.65
N LEU A 181 27.17 5.70 6.78
CA LEU A 181 27.50 5.00 5.56
C LEU A 181 26.91 5.74 4.35
N SER A 182 27.56 5.61 3.20
CA SER A 182 26.97 6.05 1.94
C SER A 182 25.91 5.06 1.47
N HIS A 183 24.95 5.53 0.69
CA HIS A 183 23.91 4.70 0.06
C HIS A 183 24.51 3.47 -0.66
N ASP A 184 25.55 3.65 -1.44
CA ASP A 184 26.21 2.56 -2.18
C ASP A 184 26.90 1.51 -1.29
N ALA A 185 27.14 1.82 -0.01
CA ALA A 185 27.83 0.92 0.91
C ALA A 185 26.88 -0.13 1.51
N VAL A 186 25.55 0.06 1.40
CA VAL A 186 24.56 -0.86 1.97
C VAL A 186 24.45 -2.17 1.19
N GLY A 187 24.86 -2.17 -0.09
CA GLY A 187 24.86 -3.36 -0.96
C GLY A 187 23.47 -3.91 -1.29
N GLY A 188 23.43 -4.93 -2.15
CA GLY A 188 22.19 -5.57 -2.63
C GLY A 188 21.55 -4.83 -3.81
N ALA A 189 20.31 -5.21 -4.16
CA ALA A 189 19.55 -4.52 -5.18
C ALA A 189 19.26 -3.08 -4.73
N VAL A 190 19.56 -2.12 -5.57
CA VAL A 190 19.32 -0.69 -5.32
C VAL A 190 18.50 -0.15 -6.48
N SER A 191 17.39 0.52 -6.17
CA SER A 191 16.66 1.35 -7.12
C SER A 191 17.08 2.80 -6.95
N THR A 192 17.23 3.51 -8.04
CA THR A 192 17.50 4.96 -8.08
C THR A 192 16.59 5.61 -9.11
N GLY A 193 16.24 6.89 -8.88
CA GLY A 193 15.41 7.63 -9.83
C GLY A 193 13.91 7.52 -9.58
N ASP A 194 13.51 7.20 -8.36
CA ASP A 194 12.10 7.06 -7.96
C ASP A 194 11.32 8.38 -8.08
N PHE A 195 12.02 9.52 -8.04
CA PHE A 195 11.44 10.86 -8.14
C PHE A 195 11.37 11.40 -9.57
N GLY A 196 11.03 10.52 -10.52
CA GLY A 196 10.64 10.90 -11.86
C GLY A 196 11.49 10.33 -12.98
N SER A 197 12.69 9.84 -12.73
CA SER A 197 13.54 9.26 -13.78
C SER A 197 12.88 8.06 -14.43
N LEU A 198 12.25 7.18 -13.63
CA LEU A 198 11.54 6.01 -14.12
C LEU A 198 10.34 6.37 -15.00
N LEU A 199 9.47 7.27 -14.55
CA LEU A 199 8.35 7.77 -15.38
C LEU A 199 8.85 8.37 -16.67
N ARG A 200 9.89 9.20 -16.57
CA ARG A 200 10.47 9.88 -17.71
C ARG A 200 11.09 8.90 -18.70
N SER A 201 11.93 7.96 -18.25
CA SER A 201 12.59 6.98 -19.14
C SER A 201 11.58 6.08 -19.85
N THR A 202 10.44 5.77 -19.20
CA THR A 202 9.39 4.93 -19.79
C THR A 202 8.49 5.70 -20.78
N LEU A 203 8.18 6.96 -20.50
CA LEU A 203 7.15 7.71 -21.25
C LEU A 203 7.72 8.68 -22.28
N LEU A 204 9.05 8.92 -22.28
CA LEU A 204 9.69 9.74 -23.29
C LEU A 204 9.51 9.18 -24.70
N PRO A 205 9.36 10.04 -25.73
CA PRO A 205 9.26 9.59 -27.12
C PRO A 205 10.40 8.69 -27.58
N LYS A 206 11.64 8.94 -27.09
CA LYS A 206 12.82 8.11 -27.43
C LYS A 206 12.76 6.66 -26.94
N ALA A 207 11.95 6.39 -25.94
CA ALA A 207 11.74 5.02 -25.44
C ALA A 207 10.94 4.18 -26.44
N GLU A 208 10.21 4.81 -27.35
CA GLU A 208 9.34 4.14 -28.34
C GLU A 208 8.43 3.10 -27.68
N ALA A 209 7.94 3.41 -26.46
CA ALA A 209 7.10 2.50 -25.70
C ALA A 209 5.82 2.17 -26.46
N LEU A 210 5.59 0.89 -26.70
CA LEU A 210 4.30 0.38 -27.18
C LEU A 210 3.36 0.31 -25.98
N ILE A 211 2.32 1.16 -25.96
CA ILE A 211 1.39 1.31 -24.84
C ILE A 211 -0.01 0.99 -25.31
N GLU A 212 -0.69 0.06 -24.62
CA GLU A 212 -2.03 -0.42 -24.94
C GLU A 212 -2.86 -0.54 -23.66
N PHE A 213 -4.16 -0.22 -23.76
CA PHE A 213 -5.07 -0.46 -22.62
C PHE A 213 -5.15 -1.96 -22.32
N ASP A 214 -4.97 -2.32 -21.05
CA ASP A 214 -5.01 -3.70 -20.58
C ASP A 214 -6.32 -3.99 -19.85
N HIS A 215 -6.60 -3.30 -18.75
CA HIS A 215 -7.81 -3.50 -17.96
C HIS A 215 -8.11 -2.31 -17.04
N TRP A 216 -9.27 -2.40 -16.38
CA TRP A 216 -9.65 -1.50 -15.29
C TRP A 216 -9.29 -2.08 -13.95
N ALA A 217 -8.74 -1.28 -13.06
CA ALA A 217 -8.40 -1.67 -11.68
C ALA A 217 -8.83 -0.61 -10.67
N THR A 218 -8.78 -0.97 -9.39
CA THR A 218 -8.87 -0.01 -8.28
C THR A 218 -7.58 -0.06 -7.48
N LEU A 219 -6.98 1.09 -7.25
CA LEU A 219 -5.76 1.23 -6.45
C LEU A 219 -5.98 2.29 -5.37
N ARG A 220 -5.93 1.88 -4.11
CA ARG A 220 -6.19 2.75 -2.95
C ARG A 220 -7.50 3.55 -3.06
N GLY A 221 -8.56 2.89 -3.54
CA GLY A 221 -9.88 3.50 -3.73
C GLY A 221 -10.05 4.33 -5.01
N ASN A 222 -8.99 4.54 -5.80
CA ASN A 222 -9.06 5.24 -7.08
C ASN A 222 -9.25 4.23 -8.21
N VAL A 223 -10.23 4.47 -9.08
CA VAL A 223 -10.39 3.70 -10.32
C VAL A 223 -9.31 4.13 -11.31
N CYS A 224 -8.62 3.15 -11.88
CA CYS A 224 -7.50 3.36 -12.77
C CYS A 224 -7.74 2.74 -14.14
N TYR A 225 -7.34 3.45 -15.17
CA TYR A 225 -6.94 2.84 -16.42
C TYR A 225 -5.61 2.12 -16.20
N VAL A 226 -5.51 0.87 -16.58
CA VAL A 226 -4.25 0.13 -16.57
C VAL A 226 -3.81 -0.07 -18.02
N PHE A 227 -2.64 0.46 -18.33
CA PHE A 227 -2.01 0.29 -19.63
C PHE A 227 -0.82 -0.66 -19.50
N SER A 228 -0.77 -1.67 -20.35
CA SER A 228 0.45 -2.45 -20.55
C SER A 228 1.41 -1.69 -21.46
N TYR A 229 2.70 -1.89 -21.24
CA TYR A 229 3.72 -1.30 -22.10
C TYR A 229 4.92 -2.21 -22.32
N ARG A 230 5.66 -1.97 -23.41
CA ARG A 230 6.92 -2.66 -23.71
C ARG A 230 7.92 -1.70 -24.33
N ILE A 231 9.18 -1.81 -23.90
CA ILE A 231 10.34 -1.06 -24.45
C ILE A 231 11.43 -2.07 -24.79
N SER A 232 11.96 -1.98 -26.01
CA SER A 232 13.08 -2.83 -26.45
C SER A 232 14.39 -2.45 -25.75
N SER A 233 15.36 -3.36 -25.68
CA SER A 233 16.68 -3.08 -25.09
C SER A 233 17.42 -1.94 -25.82
N GLY A 234 17.19 -1.75 -27.12
CA GLY A 234 17.80 -0.67 -27.89
C GLY A 234 17.30 0.73 -27.52
N ASN A 235 16.09 0.83 -26.97
CA ASN A 235 15.44 2.10 -26.57
C ASN A 235 15.37 2.26 -25.04
N SER A 236 15.89 1.29 -24.32
CA SER A 236 15.86 1.24 -22.86
C SER A 236 17.03 2.01 -22.24
N GLU A 237 16.77 2.59 -21.09
CA GLU A 237 17.79 3.14 -20.20
C GLU A 237 17.90 2.30 -18.90
N TRP A 238 17.11 1.21 -18.78
CA TRP A 238 17.13 0.41 -17.58
C TRP A 238 18.30 -0.57 -17.56
N SER A 239 19.15 -0.42 -16.55
CA SER A 239 20.33 -1.25 -16.33
C SER A 239 20.09 -2.17 -15.13
N ILE A 240 20.42 -3.45 -15.31
CA ILE A 240 20.39 -4.45 -14.24
C ILE A 240 21.80 -5.04 -14.05
N GLY A 241 22.15 -5.44 -12.83
CA GLY A 241 23.47 -5.99 -12.58
C GLY A 241 23.65 -6.59 -11.20
N VAL A 242 24.81 -7.23 -11.00
CA VAL A 242 25.26 -7.77 -9.72
C VAL A 242 26.56 -7.07 -9.30
N GLY A 243 26.56 -6.45 -8.14
CA GLY A 243 27.72 -5.70 -7.65
C GLY A 243 27.95 -4.39 -8.42
N ARG A 244 29.20 -3.95 -8.54
CA ARG A 244 29.56 -2.66 -9.15
C ARG A 244 30.03 -2.76 -10.62
N SER A 245 30.37 -3.93 -11.11
CA SER A 245 31.08 -4.10 -12.39
C SER A 245 30.24 -4.69 -13.50
N ASP A 246 29.28 -5.56 -13.20
CA ASP A 246 28.58 -6.35 -14.20
C ASP A 246 27.15 -5.83 -14.39
N HIS A 247 26.99 -4.85 -15.29
CA HIS A 247 25.70 -4.26 -15.63
C HIS A 247 25.42 -4.39 -17.11
N ILE A 248 24.15 -4.66 -17.45
CA ILE A 248 23.66 -4.65 -18.84
C ILE A 248 22.39 -3.82 -18.93
N ILE A 249 22.19 -3.21 -20.10
CA ILE A 249 20.90 -2.59 -20.44
C ILE A 249 19.99 -3.68 -20.98
N VAL A 250 18.75 -3.74 -20.46
CA VAL A 250 17.75 -4.74 -20.84
C VAL A 250 16.50 -4.07 -21.39
N GLY A 251 15.75 -4.77 -22.24
CA GLY A 251 14.38 -4.41 -22.53
C GLY A 251 13.51 -4.63 -21.30
N TYR A 252 12.34 -4.00 -21.26
CA TYR A 252 11.40 -4.22 -20.18
C TYR A 252 9.96 -4.04 -20.62
N ARG A 253 9.05 -4.63 -19.86
CA ARG A 253 7.61 -4.51 -20.00
C ARG A 253 7.01 -4.24 -18.62
N GLY A 254 5.78 -3.77 -18.59
CA GLY A 254 5.09 -3.57 -17.32
C GLY A 254 3.72 -2.96 -17.47
N LEU A 255 3.21 -2.43 -16.37
CA LEU A 255 1.90 -1.82 -16.28
C LEU A 255 2.02 -0.39 -15.74
N ILE A 256 1.18 0.51 -16.28
CA ILE A 256 1.03 1.90 -15.82
C ILE A 256 -0.42 2.06 -15.35
N TYR A 257 -0.61 2.42 -14.08
CA TYR A 257 -1.91 2.66 -13.48
C TYR A 257 -2.17 4.16 -13.46
N VAL A 258 -3.13 4.58 -14.24
CA VAL A 258 -3.49 6.00 -14.42
C VAL A 258 -4.82 6.26 -13.74
N ASP A 259 -4.86 7.13 -12.76
CA ASP A 259 -6.10 7.54 -12.09
C ASP A 259 -7.10 8.12 -13.11
N GLN A 260 -8.30 7.58 -13.10
CA GLN A 260 -9.35 7.96 -14.07
C GLN A 260 -9.73 9.45 -14.01
N LYS A 261 -9.62 10.08 -12.83
CA LYS A 261 -10.07 11.48 -12.63
C LYS A 261 -8.99 12.50 -12.92
N SER A 262 -7.78 12.23 -12.46
CA SER A 262 -6.69 13.20 -12.53
C SER A 262 -5.71 12.94 -13.66
N HIS A 263 -5.81 11.78 -14.32
CA HIS A 263 -4.85 11.26 -15.31
C HIS A 263 -3.40 11.26 -14.77
N LYS A 264 -3.23 11.07 -13.45
CA LYS A 264 -1.91 10.94 -12.83
C LYS A 264 -1.53 9.47 -12.71
N VAL A 265 -0.25 9.18 -12.84
CA VAL A 265 0.28 7.82 -12.66
C VAL A 265 0.37 7.50 -11.17
N LEU A 266 -0.43 6.53 -10.70
CA LEU A 266 -0.43 6.08 -9.31
C LEU A 266 0.47 4.88 -9.07
N ARG A 267 0.81 4.12 -10.12
CA ARG A 267 1.76 3.00 -10.07
C ARG A 267 2.38 2.78 -11.44
N ILE A 268 3.63 2.41 -11.43
CA ILE A 268 4.34 1.87 -12.60
C ILE A 268 5.09 0.61 -12.16
N SER A 269 5.05 -0.44 -12.99
CA SER A 269 5.82 -1.65 -12.77
C SER A 269 6.68 -1.97 -13.97
N LEU A 270 7.82 -2.61 -13.72
CA LEU A 270 8.78 -3.06 -14.73
C LEU A 270 9.13 -4.53 -14.49
N GLU A 271 9.27 -5.25 -15.56
CA GLU A 271 9.82 -6.61 -15.60
C GLU A 271 10.85 -6.67 -16.74
N ALA A 272 12.08 -7.05 -16.43
CA ALA A 272 13.15 -7.15 -17.40
C ALA A 272 12.84 -8.20 -18.45
N THR A 273 13.11 -7.87 -19.71
CA THR A 273 13.03 -8.77 -20.86
C THR A 273 14.37 -8.87 -21.54
N ASP A 274 14.54 -9.90 -22.37
CA ASP A 274 15.73 -10.08 -23.21
C ASP A 274 17.04 -10.18 -22.43
N ILE A 275 17.00 -10.70 -21.19
CA ILE A 275 18.20 -10.96 -20.38
C ILE A 275 18.96 -12.13 -21.03
N PRO A 276 20.25 -11.95 -21.41
CA PRO A 276 21.04 -13.02 -21.96
C PRO A 276 21.17 -14.20 -20.98
N SER A 277 21.04 -15.43 -21.43
CA SER A 277 21.12 -16.63 -20.58
C SER A 277 22.48 -16.79 -19.88
N SER A 278 23.52 -16.16 -20.43
CA SER A 278 24.87 -16.13 -19.84
C SER A 278 25.03 -15.08 -18.73
N PHE A 279 24.06 -14.15 -18.57
CA PHE A 279 24.14 -13.10 -17.57
C PHE A 279 23.76 -13.64 -16.18
N PRO A 280 24.43 -13.22 -15.10
CA PRO A 280 24.15 -13.74 -13.75
C PRO A 280 22.73 -13.53 -13.25
N VAL A 281 22.05 -12.42 -13.65
CA VAL A 281 20.66 -12.14 -13.31
C VAL A 281 19.74 -12.84 -14.29
N GLN A 282 18.72 -13.54 -13.80
CA GLN A 282 17.68 -14.20 -14.60
C GLN A 282 16.33 -13.51 -14.56
N GLU A 283 16.05 -12.78 -13.49
CA GLU A 283 14.79 -12.05 -13.29
C GLU A 283 15.10 -10.75 -12.56
N ALA A 284 14.49 -9.65 -13.00
CA ALA A 284 14.47 -8.39 -12.29
C ALA A 284 13.11 -7.72 -12.49
N THR A 285 12.52 -7.25 -11.39
CA THR A 285 11.28 -6.46 -11.44
C THR A 285 11.40 -5.27 -10.50
N ASP A 286 10.70 -4.21 -10.86
CA ASP A 286 10.52 -3.04 -10.00
C ASP A 286 9.06 -2.58 -10.07
N THR A 287 8.52 -2.15 -8.95
CA THR A 287 7.17 -1.58 -8.85
C THR A 287 7.21 -0.36 -7.97
N LEU A 288 6.81 0.78 -8.49
CA LEU A 288 6.78 2.05 -7.79
C LEU A 288 5.36 2.56 -7.68
N ASP A 289 4.91 2.78 -6.45
CA ASP A 289 3.64 3.39 -6.09
C ASP A 289 3.83 4.86 -5.74
N TYR A 290 2.93 5.71 -6.22
CA TYR A 290 2.85 7.12 -5.89
C TYR A 290 1.62 7.39 -5.01
N GLY A 291 1.76 8.29 -4.05
CA GLY A 291 0.67 8.72 -3.16
C GLY A 291 0.66 10.24 -2.98
N TYR A 292 -0.50 10.81 -2.74
CA TYR A 292 -0.60 12.24 -2.43
C TYR A 292 -0.03 12.53 -1.04
N GLN A 293 0.86 13.51 -0.99
CA GLN A 293 1.54 13.99 0.22
C GLN A 293 1.31 15.50 0.35
N ASN A 294 0.95 15.95 1.55
CA ASN A 294 0.79 17.37 1.84
C ASN A 294 2.14 17.96 2.31
N LEU A 295 2.66 18.90 1.54
CA LEU A 295 3.86 19.67 1.89
C LEU A 295 3.48 21.14 2.10
N SER A 296 3.42 21.56 3.35
CA SER A 296 3.10 22.94 3.75
C SER A 296 1.77 23.47 3.16
N GLY A 297 0.73 22.62 3.16
CA GLY A 297 -0.62 22.98 2.68
C GLY A 297 -0.87 22.76 1.18
N GLN A 298 0.12 22.29 0.43
CA GLN A 298 -0.02 21.92 -0.98
C GLN A 298 0.17 20.40 -1.16
N GLU A 299 -0.70 19.78 -1.96
CA GLU A 299 -0.61 18.36 -2.28
C GLU A 299 0.28 18.09 -3.48
N PHE A 300 1.18 17.12 -3.32
CA PHE A 300 2.06 16.60 -4.37
C PHE A 300 1.91 15.09 -4.47
N LEU A 301 1.96 14.56 -5.67
CA LEU A 301 2.01 13.12 -5.89
C LEU A 301 3.48 12.67 -5.82
N LEU A 302 3.85 11.95 -4.75
CA LEU A 302 5.22 11.55 -4.45
C LEU A 302 5.33 10.04 -4.31
N PRO A 303 6.51 9.43 -4.46
CA PRO A 303 6.73 8.03 -4.14
C PRO A 303 6.18 7.66 -2.77
N LEU A 304 5.47 6.56 -2.69
CA LEU A 304 4.89 6.03 -1.46
C LEU A 304 5.61 4.76 -1.05
N LYS A 305 5.80 3.89 -2.02
CA LYS A 305 6.41 2.57 -1.84
C LYS A 305 7.03 2.11 -3.15
N ALA A 306 8.16 1.41 -3.05
CA ALA A 306 8.72 0.64 -4.15
C ALA A 306 8.98 -0.80 -3.71
N GLN A 307 8.99 -1.73 -4.66
CA GLN A 307 9.42 -3.10 -4.44
C GLN A 307 10.33 -3.51 -5.58
N VAL A 308 11.57 -3.80 -5.24
CA VAL A 308 12.59 -4.30 -6.16
C VAL A 308 12.80 -5.78 -5.89
N TYR A 309 12.74 -6.59 -6.93
CA TYR A 309 13.05 -8.01 -6.87
C TYR A 309 14.08 -8.38 -7.91
N MET A 310 14.99 -9.25 -7.51
CA MET A 310 16.01 -9.80 -8.40
C MET A 310 16.28 -11.26 -8.07
N ARG A 311 16.46 -12.07 -9.14
CA ARG A 311 16.98 -13.44 -9.01
C ARG A 311 18.29 -13.57 -9.75
N HIS A 312 19.33 -14.00 -9.03
CA HIS A 312 20.62 -14.31 -9.62
C HIS A 312 21.09 -15.69 -9.13
N GLY A 313 21.25 -16.62 -10.06
CA GLY A 313 21.54 -18.01 -9.76
C GLY A 313 20.45 -18.63 -8.87
N ARG A 314 20.82 -19.08 -7.66
CA ARG A 314 19.90 -19.64 -6.66
C ARG A 314 19.40 -18.62 -5.64
N GLN A 315 19.88 -17.42 -5.70
CA GLN A 315 19.54 -16.34 -4.78
C GLN A 315 18.39 -15.51 -5.32
N ARG A 316 17.47 -15.17 -4.43
CA ARG A 316 16.34 -14.24 -4.68
C ARG A 316 16.39 -13.13 -3.65
N ASP A 317 16.52 -11.92 -4.10
CA ASP A 317 16.51 -10.72 -3.27
C ASP A 317 15.24 -9.93 -3.51
N ARG A 318 14.64 -9.41 -2.45
CA ARG A 318 13.50 -8.49 -2.50
C ARG A 318 13.73 -7.35 -1.52
N ASN A 319 13.60 -6.14 -2.00
CA ASN A 319 13.60 -4.94 -1.21
C ASN A 319 12.21 -4.30 -1.22
N ASP A 320 11.59 -4.18 -0.04
CA ASP A 320 10.39 -3.40 0.17
C ASP A 320 10.80 -2.03 0.69
N ILE A 321 10.59 -0.99 -0.12
CA ILE A 321 11.03 0.38 0.13
C ILE A 321 9.79 1.22 0.43
N GLU A 322 9.81 2.03 1.47
CA GLU A 322 8.75 2.96 1.83
C GLU A 322 9.32 4.36 2.03
N PHE A 323 8.64 5.35 1.44
CA PHE A 323 8.97 6.77 1.59
C PHE A 323 8.01 7.41 2.58
N ARG A 324 8.54 7.96 3.67
CA ARG A 324 7.76 8.38 4.83
C ARG A 324 8.17 9.76 5.31
N MET A 325 7.30 10.41 6.06
CA MET A 325 7.58 11.65 6.77
C MET A 325 8.08 12.78 5.85
N TYR A 326 7.39 12.97 4.74
CA TYR A 326 7.68 14.05 3.81
C TYR A 326 7.52 15.43 4.46
N ASN A 327 8.54 16.26 4.33
CA ASN A 327 8.54 17.64 4.81
C ASN A 327 9.19 18.55 3.76
N LYS A 328 8.72 19.80 3.66
CA LYS A 328 9.34 20.79 2.78
C LYS A 328 10.75 21.10 3.27
N TYR A 329 11.72 21.06 2.37
CA TYR A 329 13.08 21.51 2.67
C TYR A 329 13.13 23.02 2.86
N SER A 330 13.82 23.48 3.89
CA SER A 330 14.10 24.90 4.13
C SER A 330 15.51 24.98 4.73
N ALA A 331 16.34 25.86 4.20
CA ALA A 331 17.71 26.04 4.65
C ALA A 331 17.81 26.45 6.13
N ASP A 332 16.75 27.07 6.67
CA ASP A 332 16.67 27.51 8.08
C ASP A 332 16.02 26.46 8.99
N ALA A 333 15.48 25.37 8.43
CA ALA A 333 14.87 24.33 9.23
C ALA A 333 15.93 23.47 9.91
N LYS A 334 15.88 23.41 11.24
CA LYS A 334 16.61 22.38 11.98
C LYS A 334 15.94 21.03 11.64
N ILE A 335 16.54 20.30 10.70
CA ILE A 335 16.01 19.00 10.27
C ILE A 335 16.17 18.04 11.44
N ILE A 336 15.08 17.72 12.12
CA ILE A 336 15.02 16.66 13.12
C ILE A 336 14.48 15.44 12.39
N PHE A 337 15.36 14.55 11.99
CA PHE A 337 14.96 13.25 11.48
C PHE A 337 14.59 12.37 12.68
N ASP A 338 13.38 11.83 12.64
CA ASP A 338 12.98 10.78 13.56
C ASP A 338 13.65 9.47 13.11
N ASN A 339 14.39 8.86 14.00
CA ASN A 339 15.07 7.59 13.74
C ASN A 339 14.17 6.37 14.00
N ASP A 340 12.89 6.60 14.30
CA ASP A 340 11.94 5.49 14.46
C ASP A 340 11.60 4.87 13.10
N VAL A 341 11.79 3.56 12.98
CA VAL A 341 11.40 2.80 11.79
C VAL A 341 9.90 2.49 11.88
N PRO A 342 9.06 3.10 11.03
CA PRO A 342 7.62 2.87 11.08
C PRO A 342 7.26 1.44 10.67
N ALA A 343 6.12 0.93 11.17
CA ALA A 343 5.56 -0.34 10.73
C ALA A 343 5.27 -0.33 9.21
N PRO A 344 5.35 -1.49 8.53
CA PRO A 344 5.05 -1.60 7.09
C PRO A 344 3.65 -1.08 6.75
N LEU A 345 3.51 -0.50 5.56
CA LEU A 345 2.22 -0.11 5.03
C LEU A 345 1.29 -1.33 4.91
N PRO A 346 0.00 -1.20 5.28
CA PRO A 346 -0.97 -2.27 5.13
C PRO A 346 -1.13 -2.73 3.67
N ASP A 347 -1.44 -4.02 3.49
CA ASP A 347 -1.60 -4.63 2.16
C ASP A 347 -2.69 -3.97 1.31
N ASP A 348 -3.76 -3.48 1.92
CA ASP A 348 -4.86 -2.78 1.24
C ASP A 348 -4.44 -1.46 0.59
N GLN A 349 -3.34 -0.86 1.07
CA GLN A 349 -2.73 0.32 0.44
C GLN A 349 -1.79 -0.02 -0.71
N THR A 350 -1.42 -1.29 -0.88
CA THR A 350 -0.43 -1.70 -1.87
C THR A 350 -0.96 -2.71 -2.88
N LYS A 351 -2.01 -3.49 -2.56
CA LYS A 351 -2.58 -4.48 -3.48
C LYS A 351 -3.59 -3.84 -4.43
N GLU A 352 -3.51 -4.25 -5.69
CA GLU A 352 -4.54 -3.99 -6.67
C GLU A 352 -5.85 -4.68 -6.27
N GLN A 353 -6.96 -4.01 -6.50
CA GLN A 353 -8.30 -4.54 -6.31
C GLN A 353 -9.04 -4.52 -7.66
N PRO A 354 -9.96 -5.46 -7.90
CA PRO A 354 -10.84 -5.38 -9.06
C PRO A 354 -11.53 -4.01 -9.12
N ALA A 355 -11.77 -3.51 -10.32
CA ALA A 355 -12.47 -2.25 -10.52
C ALA A 355 -13.78 -2.24 -9.73
N GLN A 356 -14.03 -1.20 -8.96
CA GLN A 356 -15.24 -1.03 -8.14
C GLN A 356 -16.01 0.21 -8.58
N PRO A 357 -17.36 0.25 -8.44
CA PRO A 357 -18.14 1.45 -8.73
C PRO A 357 -17.66 2.63 -7.88
N GLN A 358 -17.49 3.79 -8.49
CA GLN A 358 -17.21 5.02 -7.77
C GLN A 358 -18.32 5.29 -6.74
N GLY A 359 -17.99 5.42 -5.47
CA GLY A 359 -18.93 5.87 -4.45
C GLY A 359 -19.09 4.99 -3.19
N GLN A 360 -18.37 3.89 -3.08
CA GLN A 360 -18.33 3.11 -1.84
C GLN A 360 -16.93 3.15 -1.22
N SER A 361 -16.65 4.25 -0.50
CA SER A 361 -15.57 4.20 0.50
C SER A 361 -15.90 3.09 1.51
N PRO A 362 -14.96 2.27 1.91
CA PRO A 362 -15.16 1.34 3.02
C PRO A 362 -15.52 2.16 4.26
N LYS A 363 -16.70 1.90 4.83
CA LYS A 363 -17.13 2.43 6.12
C LYS A 363 -16.37 1.73 7.24
#